data_0d5569c34e10d92a84e57f336da43b00
#
_entry.id   0d5569c34e10d92a84e57f336da43b00
#
_cell.length_a   1.000
_cell.length_b   1.000
_cell.length_c   1.000
_cell.angle_alpha   90.00
_cell.angle_beta   90.00
_cell.angle_gamma   90.00
#
_symmetry.space_group_name_H-M   'P 1'
#
loop_
_entity.id
_entity.type
_entity.pdbx_description
1 polymer ?
#
loop_
_entity_poly.entity_id
_entity_poly.type
_entity_poly.pdbx_seq_one_letter_code
_entity_poly.pdbx_strand_id
1 'polypeptide(L)'
;MSAIRVGFTIALALMAQTTLARFLVDGDTHVDLVLVAVILAALSGGSIVGLWTGTVGGLFQDVLSGGIVGVSGLAKSIVGVLVGVVVAKFVVSTIWHRAVILVLATITHALCFFGVYAFLESVGPIFLVGGILAQAITNAIVGIAAVALINLVPTVIERGPFRRASLSRRWNVGRGI
;
A
#
# COMPACT_ATOMS: atom_id res chain seq x y z
N MET A 1 -9.97 6.97 -7.32
CA MET A 1 -8.73 6.62 -8.07
C MET A 1 -9.11 5.93 -9.36
N SER A 2 -8.39 6.16 -10.48
CA SER A 2 -8.64 5.38 -11.71
C SER A 2 -8.11 3.95 -11.55
N ALA A 3 -8.79 2.96 -12.13
CA ALA A 3 -8.37 1.55 -12.10
C ALA A 3 -6.93 1.36 -12.63
N ILE A 4 -6.52 2.19 -13.59
CA ILE A 4 -5.16 2.19 -14.16
C ILE A 4 -4.11 2.53 -13.09
N ARG A 5 -4.35 3.53 -12.24
CA ARG A 5 -3.41 3.90 -11.16
C ARG A 5 -3.28 2.78 -10.14
N VAL A 6 -4.39 2.15 -9.79
CA VAL A 6 -4.41 1.01 -8.86
C VAL A 6 -3.62 -0.16 -9.45
N GLY A 7 -3.88 -0.54 -10.69
CA GLY A 7 -3.16 -1.60 -11.38
C GLY A 7 -1.66 -1.34 -11.48
N PHE A 8 -1.27 -0.12 -11.83
CA PHE A 8 0.14 0.29 -11.89
C PHE A 8 0.82 0.20 -10.51
N THR A 9 0.15 0.65 -9.44
CA THR A 9 0.70 0.57 -8.08
C THR A 9 0.91 -0.88 -7.64
N ILE A 10 -0.05 -1.77 -7.94
CA ILE A 10 0.08 -3.20 -7.64
C ILE A 10 1.24 -3.82 -8.43
N ALA A 11 1.32 -3.56 -9.74
CA ALA A 11 2.39 -4.08 -10.57
C ALA A 11 3.77 -3.64 -10.08
N LEU A 12 3.91 -2.35 -9.72
CA LEU A 12 5.15 -1.81 -9.16
C LEU A 12 5.50 -2.45 -7.81
N ALA A 13 4.51 -2.63 -6.93
CA ALA A 13 4.71 -3.28 -5.64
C ALA A 13 5.14 -4.75 -5.80
N LEU A 14 4.51 -5.49 -6.72
CA LEU A 14 4.88 -6.88 -7.03
C LEU A 14 6.30 -6.98 -7.62
N MET A 15 6.66 -6.11 -8.56
CA MET A 15 8.01 -6.06 -9.11
C MET A 15 9.05 -5.77 -8.03
N ALA A 16 8.79 -4.78 -7.18
CA ALA A 16 9.67 -4.44 -6.08
C ALA A 16 9.79 -5.59 -5.06
N GLN A 17 8.66 -6.24 -4.72
CA GLN A 17 8.62 -7.39 -3.82
C GLN A 17 9.45 -8.56 -4.35
N THR A 18 9.24 -8.95 -5.60
CA THR A 18 9.97 -10.08 -6.22
C THR A 18 11.46 -9.78 -6.39
N THR A 19 11.80 -8.53 -6.69
CA THR A 19 13.20 -8.09 -6.77
C THR A 19 13.85 -8.12 -5.39
N LEU A 20 13.19 -7.57 -4.37
CA LEU A 20 13.69 -7.55 -3.00
C LEU A 20 13.90 -8.97 -2.44
N ALA A 21 12.96 -9.88 -2.71
CA ALA A 21 13.06 -11.27 -2.29
C ALA A 21 14.30 -11.99 -2.87
N ARG A 22 14.79 -11.58 -4.06
CA ARG A 22 16.01 -12.14 -4.66
C ARG A 22 17.31 -11.66 -4.01
N PHE A 23 17.31 -10.48 -3.42
CA PHE A 23 18.49 -9.90 -2.77
C PHE A 23 18.65 -10.32 -1.31
N LEU A 24 17.58 -10.78 -0.68
CA LEU A 24 17.62 -11.26 0.71
C LEU A 24 17.84 -12.78 0.70
N VAL A 25 19.09 -13.17 0.99
CA VAL A 25 19.63 -14.54 0.85
C VAL A 25 18.88 -15.58 1.72
N ASP A 26 18.18 -15.17 2.78
CA ASP A 26 17.51 -16.07 3.73
C ASP A 26 15.97 -16.18 3.52
N GLY A 27 15.42 -15.58 2.46
CA GLY A 27 13.99 -15.71 2.14
C GLY A 27 13.02 -15.06 3.16
N ASP A 28 13.51 -14.57 4.27
CA ASP A 28 12.72 -13.99 5.35
C ASP A 28 12.54 -12.47 5.15
N THR A 29 11.73 -12.13 4.16
CA THR A 29 11.40 -10.72 3.92
C THR A 29 10.38 -10.25 4.94
N HIS A 30 10.83 -9.49 5.92
CA HIS A 30 9.94 -8.84 6.90
C HIS A 30 9.14 -7.66 6.31
N VAL A 31 9.08 -7.51 4.99
CA VAL A 31 8.35 -6.44 4.31
C VAL A 31 7.36 -7.00 3.32
N ASP A 32 6.09 -6.61 3.43
CA ASP A 32 5.05 -6.91 2.44
C ASP A 32 4.65 -5.62 1.69
N LEU A 33 5.34 -5.35 0.58
CA LEU A 33 5.10 -4.16 -0.25
C LEU A 33 3.70 -4.18 -0.89
N VAL A 34 3.18 -5.37 -1.20
CA VAL A 34 1.82 -5.52 -1.76
C VAL A 34 0.79 -5.13 -0.70
N LEU A 35 0.97 -5.56 0.55
CA LEU A 35 0.10 -5.17 1.65
C LEU A 35 0.13 -3.66 1.88
N VAL A 36 1.33 -3.04 1.87
CA VAL A 36 1.49 -1.58 1.97
C VAL A 36 0.72 -0.88 0.85
N ALA A 37 0.86 -1.35 -0.40
CA ALA A 37 0.13 -0.79 -1.55
C ALA A 37 -1.39 -0.90 -1.38
N VAL A 38 -1.90 -2.04 -0.88
CA VAL A 38 -3.33 -2.26 -0.57
C VAL A 38 -3.83 -1.27 0.48
N ILE A 39 -3.07 -1.11 1.57
CA ILE A 39 -3.43 -0.16 2.64
C ILE A 39 -3.47 1.28 2.10
N LEU A 40 -2.45 1.71 1.35
CA LEU A 40 -2.41 3.05 0.76
C LEU A 40 -3.52 3.29 -0.27
N ALA A 41 -3.88 2.27 -1.05
CA ALA A 41 -5.00 2.33 -1.98
C ALA A 41 -6.33 2.46 -1.24
N ALA A 42 -6.53 1.70 -0.14
CA ALA A 42 -7.71 1.77 0.70
C ALA A 42 -7.83 3.12 1.43
N LEU A 43 -6.71 3.66 1.93
CA LEU A 43 -6.64 5.01 2.53
C LEU A 43 -7.08 6.11 1.57
N SER A 44 -6.82 5.93 0.26
CA SER A 44 -7.10 6.93 -0.77
C SER A 44 -8.44 6.74 -1.47
N GLY A 45 -8.90 5.50 -1.61
CA GLY A 45 -10.03 5.12 -2.45
C GLY A 45 -11.19 4.44 -1.71
N GLY A 46 -11.03 4.20 -0.39
CA GLY A 46 -12.04 3.56 0.44
C GLY A 46 -12.09 2.04 0.32
N SER A 47 -13.13 1.42 0.93
CA SER A 47 -13.23 -0.03 1.12
C SER A 47 -13.34 -0.83 -0.17
N ILE A 48 -14.04 -0.32 -1.19
CA ILE A 48 -14.18 -1.02 -2.48
C ILE A 48 -12.84 -1.09 -3.22
N VAL A 49 -12.08 0.00 -3.20
CA VAL A 49 -10.73 0.02 -3.79
C VAL A 49 -9.80 -0.90 -3.01
N GLY A 50 -9.87 -0.87 -1.67
CA GLY A 50 -9.11 -1.77 -0.81
C GLY A 50 -9.42 -3.24 -1.06
N LEU A 51 -10.70 -3.60 -1.22
CA LEU A 51 -11.14 -4.95 -1.56
C LEU A 51 -10.48 -5.45 -2.86
N TRP A 52 -10.66 -4.71 -3.95
CA TRP A 52 -10.15 -5.12 -5.25
C TRP A 52 -8.62 -5.15 -5.32
N THR A 53 -7.96 -4.15 -4.75
CA THR A 53 -6.49 -4.14 -4.66
C THR A 53 -5.94 -5.30 -3.84
N GLY A 54 -6.60 -5.62 -2.71
CA GLY A 54 -6.24 -6.74 -1.86
C GLY A 54 -6.42 -8.09 -2.56
N THR A 55 -7.59 -8.28 -3.22
CA THR A 55 -7.87 -9.52 -3.95
C THR A 55 -6.88 -9.73 -5.09
N VAL A 56 -6.75 -8.75 -5.98
CA VAL A 56 -5.90 -8.89 -7.17
C VAL A 56 -4.42 -8.95 -6.76
N GLY A 57 -3.96 -8.04 -5.92
CA GLY A 57 -2.56 -8.01 -5.48
C GLY A 57 -2.15 -9.25 -4.71
N GLY A 58 -3.01 -9.75 -3.81
CA GLY A 58 -2.76 -10.95 -3.04
C GLY A 58 -2.78 -12.23 -3.89
N LEU A 59 -3.72 -12.38 -4.84
CA LEU A 59 -3.73 -13.51 -5.75
C LEU A 59 -2.46 -13.58 -6.61
N PHE A 60 -2.03 -12.45 -7.17
CA PHE A 60 -0.77 -12.41 -7.92
C PHE A 60 0.44 -12.73 -7.04
N GLN A 61 0.45 -12.25 -5.80
CA GLN A 61 1.52 -12.58 -4.87
C GLN A 61 1.57 -14.07 -4.56
N ASP A 62 0.43 -14.72 -4.30
CA ASP A 62 0.36 -16.16 -4.04
C ASP A 62 0.90 -16.98 -5.22
N VAL A 63 0.51 -16.63 -6.45
CA VAL A 63 1.00 -17.28 -7.67
C VAL A 63 2.53 -17.10 -7.83
N LEU A 64 3.06 -15.92 -7.52
CA LEU A 64 4.48 -15.63 -7.68
C LEU A 64 5.35 -16.26 -6.58
N SER A 65 4.79 -16.41 -5.36
CA SER A 65 5.50 -17.00 -4.22
C SER A 65 5.36 -18.52 -4.11
N GLY A 66 4.50 -19.15 -4.94
CA GLY A 66 4.26 -20.59 -4.90
C GLY A 66 3.49 -21.06 -3.67
N GLY A 67 2.82 -20.17 -2.95
CA GLY A 67 1.96 -20.48 -1.81
C GLY A 67 0.58 -21.01 -2.23
N ILE A 68 -0.30 -21.21 -1.24
CA ILE A 68 -1.71 -21.60 -1.50
C ILE A 68 -2.43 -20.40 -2.11
N VAL A 69 -2.82 -20.54 -3.38
CA VAL A 69 -3.45 -19.46 -4.14
C VAL A 69 -4.78 -19.05 -3.48
N GLY A 70 -4.90 -17.77 -3.18
CA GLY A 70 -6.10 -17.16 -2.60
C GLY A 70 -5.98 -16.80 -1.12
N VAL A 71 -5.03 -17.36 -0.38
CA VAL A 71 -4.87 -17.10 1.07
C VAL A 71 -4.44 -15.65 1.29
N SER A 72 -3.38 -15.18 0.63
CA SER A 72 -2.98 -13.75 0.69
C SER A 72 -4.03 -12.85 0.08
N GLY A 73 -4.69 -13.29 -1.00
CA GLY A 73 -5.78 -12.58 -1.63
C GLY A 73 -6.93 -12.30 -0.65
N LEU A 74 -7.39 -13.33 0.06
CA LEU A 74 -8.44 -13.23 1.08
C LEU A 74 -8.00 -12.33 2.25
N ALA A 75 -6.83 -12.59 2.83
CA ALA A 75 -6.32 -11.83 3.97
C ALA A 75 -6.16 -10.33 3.64
N LYS A 76 -5.57 -10.01 2.47
CA LYS A 76 -5.39 -8.62 2.02
C LYS A 76 -6.71 -7.93 1.65
N SER A 77 -7.69 -8.67 1.13
CA SER A 77 -9.03 -8.15 0.86
C SER A 77 -9.72 -7.70 2.14
N ILE A 78 -9.69 -8.54 3.17
CA ILE A 78 -10.27 -8.22 4.49
C ILE A 78 -9.60 -6.95 5.04
N VAL A 79 -8.29 -6.90 5.04
CA VAL A 79 -7.53 -5.74 5.51
C VAL A 79 -7.88 -4.48 4.69
N GLY A 80 -7.94 -4.57 3.38
CA GLY A 80 -8.28 -3.45 2.50
C GLY A 80 -9.67 -2.90 2.78
N VAL A 81 -10.67 -3.78 3.01
CA VAL A 81 -12.02 -3.37 3.40
C VAL A 81 -12.01 -2.69 4.77
N LEU A 82 -11.37 -3.28 5.78
CA LEU A 82 -11.33 -2.74 7.14
C LEU A 82 -10.67 -1.36 7.18
N VAL A 83 -9.53 -1.19 6.52
CA VAL A 83 -8.85 0.11 6.40
C VAL A 83 -9.76 1.13 5.73
N GLY A 84 -10.42 0.76 4.64
CA GLY A 84 -11.33 1.65 3.93
C GLY A 84 -12.55 2.06 4.77
N VAL A 85 -13.08 1.17 5.61
CA VAL A 85 -14.17 1.48 6.55
C VAL A 85 -13.68 2.42 7.65
N VAL A 86 -12.48 2.20 8.18
CA VAL A 86 -11.87 3.09 9.20
C VAL A 86 -11.74 4.52 8.64
N VAL A 87 -11.22 4.66 7.42
CA VAL A 87 -11.07 5.98 6.78
C VAL A 87 -12.40 6.67 6.50
N ALA A 88 -13.44 5.91 6.19
CA ALA A 88 -14.78 6.49 5.99
C ALA A 88 -15.39 7.06 7.28
N LYS A 89 -14.98 6.56 8.44
CA LYS A 89 -15.50 6.98 9.75
C LYS A 89 -14.61 7.97 10.49
N PHE A 90 -13.30 7.93 10.23
CA PHE A 90 -12.31 8.73 10.96
C PHE A 90 -11.48 9.60 10.00
N VAL A 91 -11.19 10.83 10.42
CA VAL A 91 -10.32 11.73 9.66
C VAL A 91 -8.86 11.33 9.87
N VAL A 92 -8.28 10.69 8.86
CA VAL A 92 -6.88 10.23 8.87
C VAL A 92 -5.99 11.29 8.23
N SER A 93 -5.81 12.42 8.90
CA SER A 93 -5.03 13.57 8.39
C SER A 93 -3.55 13.53 8.79
N THR A 94 -3.23 12.98 9.96
CA THR A 94 -1.90 13.03 10.55
C THR A 94 -1.08 11.78 10.20
N ILE A 95 0.24 11.95 10.08
CA ILE A 95 1.17 10.85 9.78
C ILE A 95 1.11 9.72 10.83
N TRP A 96 0.90 10.08 12.08
CA TRP A 96 0.76 9.12 13.18
C TRP A 96 -0.47 8.23 13.04
N HIS A 97 -1.60 8.77 12.61
CA HIS A 97 -2.80 7.96 12.34
C HIS A 97 -2.54 6.95 11.21
N ARG A 98 -1.80 7.35 10.18
CA ARG A 98 -1.41 6.44 9.08
C ARG A 98 -0.46 5.35 9.56
N ALA A 99 0.51 5.69 10.41
CA ALA A 99 1.43 4.72 11.00
C ALA A 99 0.67 3.67 11.84
N VAL A 100 -0.23 4.10 12.72
CA VAL A 100 -1.06 3.20 13.52
C VAL A 100 -1.91 2.28 12.63
N ILE A 101 -2.54 2.82 11.58
CA ILE A 101 -3.33 2.02 10.64
C ILE A 101 -2.44 0.98 9.94
N LEU A 102 -1.24 1.35 9.49
CA LEU A 102 -0.30 0.42 8.86
C LEU A 102 0.10 -0.73 9.79
N VAL A 103 0.41 -0.41 11.04
CA VAL A 103 0.75 -1.43 12.06
C VAL A 103 -0.44 -2.36 12.33
N LEU A 104 -1.61 -1.80 12.64
CA LEU A 104 -2.81 -2.60 12.95
C LEU A 104 -3.24 -3.44 11.73
N ALA A 105 -3.19 -2.87 10.53
CA ALA A 105 -3.51 -3.57 9.29
C ALA A 105 -2.55 -4.74 9.03
N THR A 106 -1.24 -4.56 9.30
CA THR A 106 -0.25 -5.65 9.15
C THR A 106 -0.50 -6.77 10.17
N ILE A 107 -0.79 -6.43 11.42
CA ILE A 107 -1.14 -7.42 12.44
C ILE A 107 -2.42 -8.17 12.04
N THR A 108 -3.45 -7.46 11.60
CA THR A 108 -4.70 -8.07 11.13
C THR A 108 -4.45 -8.99 9.94
N HIS A 109 -3.62 -8.56 8.98
CA HIS A 109 -3.21 -9.40 7.85
C HIS A 109 -2.55 -10.70 8.33
N ALA A 110 -1.57 -10.60 9.23
CA ALA A 110 -0.87 -11.77 9.76
C ALA A 110 -1.84 -12.74 10.46
N LEU A 111 -2.75 -12.23 11.29
CA LEU A 111 -3.76 -13.06 11.97
C LEU A 111 -4.69 -13.77 10.97
N CYS A 112 -5.17 -13.05 9.95
CA CYS A 112 -6.01 -13.64 8.90
C CYS A 112 -5.24 -14.69 8.10
N PHE A 113 -4.02 -14.36 7.68
CA PHE A 113 -3.17 -15.23 6.87
C PHE A 113 -2.83 -16.53 7.60
N PHE A 114 -2.30 -16.45 8.81
CA PHE A 114 -1.97 -17.62 9.61
C PHE A 114 -3.22 -18.39 10.04
N GLY A 115 -4.33 -17.70 10.33
CA GLY A 115 -5.59 -18.35 10.65
C GLY A 115 -6.12 -19.22 9.51
N VAL A 116 -6.07 -18.71 8.26
CA VAL A 116 -6.48 -19.48 7.07
C VAL A 116 -5.51 -20.64 6.82
N TYR A 117 -4.20 -20.42 6.94
CA TYR A 117 -3.20 -21.48 6.80
C TYR A 117 -3.39 -22.62 7.82
N ALA A 118 -3.58 -22.26 9.10
CA ALA A 118 -3.82 -23.24 10.16
C ALA A 118 -5.08 -24.09 9.91
N PHE A 119 -6.11 -23.48 9.32
CA PHE A 119 -7.34 -24.19 8.96
C PHE A 119 -7.14 -25.15 7.78
N LEU A 120 -6.34 -24.76 6.77
CA LEU A 120 -6.13 -25.55 5.57
C LEU A 120 -5.14 -26.70 5.77
N GLU A 121 -4.06 -26.47 6.50
CA GLU A 121 -2.98 -27.45 6.65
C GLU A 121 -3.09 -28.28 7.92
N SER A 122 -4.10 -28.04 8.78
CA SER A 122 -4.26 -28.70 10.08
C SER A 122 -3.02 -28.63 10.98
N VAL A 123 -2.13 -27.68 10.71
CA VAL A 123 -0.92 -27.41 11.50
C VAL A 123 -1.26 -26.31 12.50
N GLY A 124 -0.90 -26.52 13.76
CA GLY A 124 -1.11 -25.50 14.78
C GLY A 124 -0.44 -24.17 14.39
N PRO A 125 -1.07 -23.02 14.68
CA PRO A 125 -0.54 -21.72 14.28
C PRO A 125 0.80 -21.45 14.99
N ILE A 126 1.88 -21.51 14.24
CA ILE A 126 3.21 -21.10 14.72
C ILE A 126 3.29 -19.58 14.59
N PHE A 127 2.79 -18.89 15.62
CA PHE A 127 2.90 -17.43 15.68
C PHE A 127 4.32 -17.04 16.12
N LEU A 128 5.16 -16.71 15.17
CA LEU A 128 6.41 -15.99 15.42
C LEU A 128 6.09 -14.51 15.69
N VAL A 129 5.69 -14.19 16.90
CA VAL A 129 5.31 -12.81 17.31
C VAL A 129 6.39 -11.80 16.92
N GLY A 130 7.67 -12.15 17.07
CA GLY A 130 8.79 -11.30 16.67
C GLY A 130 8.80 -10.96 15.18
N GLY A 131 8.52 -11.94 14.31
CA GLY A 131 8.41 -11.71 12.86
C GLY A 131 7.25 -10.81 12.49
N ILE A 132 6.08 -11.01 13.12
CA ILE A 132 4.90 -10.15 12.88
C ILE A 132 5.17 -8.71 13.31
N LEU A 133 5.79 -8.49 14.46
CA LEU A 133 6.14 -7.16 14.92
C LEU A 133 7.20 -6.50 14.03
N ALA A 134 8.23 -7.23 13.62
CA ALA A 134 9.23 -6.73 12.67
C ALA A 134 8.56 -6.32 11.35
N GLN A 135 7.68 -7.16 10.80
CA GLN A 135 6.93 -6.86 9.58
C GLN A 135 6.01 -5.63 9.77
N ALA A 136 5.35 -5.49 10.91
CA ALA A 136 4.47 -4.35 11.17
C ALA A 136 5.27 -3.03 11.21
N ILE A 137 6.44 -3.03 11.85
CA ILE A 137 7.31 -1.86 11.94
C ILE A 137 7.87 -1.50 10.55
N THR A 138 8.40 -2.47 9.83
CA THR A 138 8.99 -2.24 8.50
C THR A 138 7.94 -1.80 7.48
N ASN A 139 6.74 -2.38 7.48
CA ASN A 139 5.63 -1.95 6.65
C ASN A 139 5.18 -0.52 6.99
N ALA A 140 5.18 -0.14 8.27
CA ALA A 140 4.86 1.22 8.69
C ALA A 140 5.89 2.23 8.17
N ILE A 141 7.18 1.92 8.30
CA ILE A 141 8.28 2.78 7.80
C ILE A 141 8.17 2.94 6.28
N VAL A 142 8.04 1.83 5.56
CA VAL A 142 7.93 1.83 4.08
C VAL A 142 6.67 2.56 3.63
N GLY A 143 5.54 2.34 4.30
CA GLY A 143 4.28 3.01 3.97
C GLY A 143 4.34 4.52 4.19
N ILE A 144 4.97 4.98 5.28
CA ILE A 144 5.18 6.40 5.54
C ILE A 144 6.13 7.00 4.50
N ALA A 145 7.23 6.32 4.18
CA ALA A 145 8.17 6.75 3.15
C ALA A 145 7.48 6.87 1.78
N ALA A 146 6.63 5.90 1.41
CA ALA A 146 5.86 5.94 0.17
C ALA A 146 4.90 7.15 0.14
N VAL A 147 4.20 7.44 1.24
CA VAL A 147 3.35 8.64 1.35
C VAL A 147 4.16 9.92 1.21
N ALA A 148 5.33 9.99 1.85
CA ALA A 148 6.21 11.16 1.75
C ALA A 148 6.69 11.37 0.31
N LEU A 149 7.10 10.31 -0.39
CA LEU A 149 7.50 10.36 -1.80
C LEU A 149 6.35 10.81 -2.70
N ILE A 150 5.15 10.26 -2.52
CA ILE A 150 3.96 10.65 -3.30
C ILE A 150 3.65 12.14 -3.10
N ASN A 151 3.81 12.67 -1.90
CA ASN A 151 3.58 14.08 -1.60
C ASN A 151 4.69 15.01 -2.14
N LEU A 152 5.91 14.51 -2.32
CA LEU A 152 7.03 15.29 -2.87
C LEU A 152 6.94 15.44 -4.39
N VAL A 153 6.42 14.44 -5.10
CA VAL A 153 6.32 14.46 -6.58
C VAL A 153 5.55 15.66 -7.14
N PRO A 154 4.35 16.05 -6.63
CA PRO A 154 3.63 17.22 -7.13
C PRO A 154 4.39 18.53 -6.94
N THR A 155 5.11 18.68 -5.81
CA THR A 155 5.85 19.91 -5.49
C THR A 155 7.07 20.10 -6.40
N VAL A 156 7.66 19.02 -6.89
CA VAL A 156 8.79 19.08 -7.85
C VAL A 156 8.29 19.45 -9.24
N ILE A 157 7.14 18.90 -9.67
CA ILE A 157 6.55 19.17 -10.99
C ILE A 157 6.00 20.60 -11.07
N GLU A 158 5.37 21.10 -10.00
CA GLU A 158 4.84 22.47 -9.96
C GLU A 158 5.93 23.56 -9.91
N ARG A 159 7.14 23.25 -9.50
CA ARG A 159 8.29 24.16 -9.49
C ARG A 159 9.02 24.23 -10.83
N GLY A 160 8.59 23.51 -11.86
CA GLY A 160 9.12 23.57 -13.21
C GLY A 160 8.94 24.98 -13.83
N PRO A 161 9.85 25.42 -14.74
CA PRO A 161 9.94 26.80 -15.23
C PRO A 161 8.74 27.27 -16.08
N PHE A 162 7.75 26.41 -16.33
CA PHE A 162 6.60 26.72 -17.20
C PHE A 162 5.59 27.72 -16.61
N ARG A 163 5.67 28.03 -15.31
CA ARG A 163 4.72 28.99 -14.69
C ARG A 163 5.07 30.47 -14.89
N ARG A 164 6.28 30.77 -15.39
CA ARG A 164 6.69 32.20 -15.64
C ARG A 164 6.17 32.77 -16.95
N ALA A 165 5.74 31.94 -17.89
CA ALA A 165 5.32 32.44 -19.22
C ALA A 165 3.86 32.95 -19.29
N SER A 166 2.99 32.58 -18.33
CA SER A 166 1.57 32.98 -18.39
C SER A 166 1.27 34.34 -17.73
N LEU A 167 2.13 34.81 -16.85
CA LEU A 167 1.92 36.09 -16.15
C LEU A 167 2.37 37.29 -16.96
N SER A 168 3.31 37.17 -17.91
CA SER A 168 3.75 38.27 -18.76
C SER A 168 2.75 38.65 -19.87
N ARG A 169 1.83 37.74 -20.21
CA ARG A 169 0.83 38.01 -21.27
C ARG A 169 -0.38 38.84 -20.78
N ARG A 170 -0.61 38.96 -19.49
CA ARG A 170 -1.73 39.74 -18.94
C ARG A 170 -1.47 41.23 -18.78
N TRP A 171 -0.20 41.64 -18.85
CA TRP A 171 0.15 43.08 -18.69
C TRP A 171 0.19 43.89 -19.99
N ASN A 172 0.11 43.22 -21.16
CA ASN A 172 0.23 43.94 -22.46
C ASN A 172 -1.12 44.21 -23.14
N VAL A 173 -2.26 43.84 -22.56
CA VAL A 173 -3.59 44.08 -23.16
C VAL A 173 -4.24 45.39 -22.64
N GLY A 174 -3.64 46.03 -21.63
CA GLY A 174 -4.21 47.25 -21.00
C GLY A 174 -3.62 48.60 -21.40
N ARG A 175 -2.76 48.67 -22.43
CA ARG A 175 -2.18 49.95 -22.90
C ARG A 175 -2.41 50.13 -24.38
N GLY A 176 -3.64 50.22 -24.79
CA GLY A 176 -4.01 50.58 -26.15
C GLY A 176 -5.39 51.21 -26.13
N ILE A 177 -5.52 52.40 -25.56
CA ILE A 177 -6.46 53.46 -25.96
C ILE A 177 -5.81 54.78 -25.58
#